data_57c247d15ea40ce65c74b51531d50d9b
#
_entry.id   57c247d15ea40ce65c74b51531d50d9b
#
_cell.length_a   1.000
_cell.length_b   1.000
_cell.length_c   1.000
_cell.angle_alpha   90.00
_cell.angle_beta   90.00
_cell.angle_gamma   90.00
#
_symmetry.space_group_name_H-M   'P 1'
#
loop_
_entity.id
_entity.type
_entity.pdbx_description
1 polymer ?
#
loop_
_entity_poly.entity_id
_entity_poly.type
_entity_poly.pdbx_seq_one_letter_code
_entity_poly.pdbx_strand_id
1 'polypeptide(L)'
;MSANAAAFEANDFDVNNIGVKWVVTDLYGLLLEASRDAADMLNLSVAGLRSRQLLVFFDGEREHWRQALRAAAAGMMVDREGALRPRDKRPLFIRAEITKTQDWRHGDTLLWTFTEPESGEAAAS
;
A
#
# COMPACT_ATOMS: atom_id res chain seq x y z
N MET A 1 7.43 -20.32 17.56
CA MET A 1 7.05 -20.11 16.51
C MET A 1 6.17 -19.01 16.22
N SER A 2 5.76 -18.28 17.10
CA SER A 2 4.93 -17.22 16.79
C SER A 2 5.62 -16.11 16.13
N ALA A 3 6.83 -15.82 16.53
CA ALA A 3 7.53 -14.82 15.79
C ALA A 3 7.61 -15.28 14.40
N ASN A 4 7.67 -16.54 14.32
CA ASN A 4 7.58 -17.07 13.04
C ASN A 4 6.24 -16.94 12.47
N ALA A 5 5.24 -16.75 13.27
CA ALA A 5 3.92 -16.63 12.75
C ALA A 5 3.82 -15.41 11.87
N ALA A 6 4.43 -14.35 12.28
CA ALA A 6 4.38 -13.17 11.44
C ALA A 6 5.13 -13.39 10.14
N ALA A 7 6.31 -13.98 10.24
CA ALA A 7 7.03 -14.24 9.03
C ALA A 7 6.35 -15.30 8.20
N PHE A 8 5.75 -16.25 8.88
CA PHE A 8 5.03 -17.27 8.22
C PHE A 8 3.82 -16.71 7.48
N GLU A 9 3.17 -15.76 8.08
CA GLU A 9 2.04 -15.13 7.42
C GLU A 9 2.46 -14.40 6.18
N ALA A 10 3.60 -13.79 6.19
CA ALA A 10 4.08 -13.12 5.00
C ALA A 10 4.30 -14.14 3.89
N ASN A 11 4.83 -15.29 4.23
CA ASN A 11 5.03 -16.31 3.24
C ASN A 11 3.73 -16.84 2.70
N ASP A 12 2.78 -17.08 3.60
CA ASP A 12 1.48 -17.52 3.21
C ASP A 12 0.84 -16.51 2.30
N PHE A 13 1.00 -15.26 2.65
CA PHE A 13 0.46 -14.18 1.88
C PHE A 13 0.99 -14.26 0.45
N ASP A 14 2.30 -14.42 0.30
CA ASP A 14 2.90 -14.49 -1.02
C ASP A 14 2.42 -15.70 -1.80
N VAL A 15 2.30 -16.82 -1.14
CA VAL A 15 1.89 -18.03 -1.82
C VAL A 15 0.44 -17.96 -2.27
N ASN A 16 -0.41 -17.44 -1.40
CA ASN A 16 -1.83 -17.45 -1.66
C ASN A 16 -2.33 -16.25 -2.42
N ASN A 17 -1.51 -15.22 -2.50
CA ASN A 17 -1.94 -13.96 -3.10
C ASN A 17 -0.92 -13.47 -4.10
N ILE A 18 -0.60 -14.32 -5.05
CA ILE A 18 0.33 -13.95 -6.10
C ILE A 18 -0.25 -12.75 -6.84
N GLY A 19 0.58 -11.74 -7.01
CA GLY A 19 0.14 -10.53 -7.66
C GLY A 19 -0.41 -9.48 -6.72
N VAL A 20 -0.54 -9.80 -5.45
CA VAL A 20 -1.01 -8.81 -4.50
C VAL A 20 0.05 -7.74 -4.31
N LYS A 21 -0.39 -6.50 -4.33
CA LYS A 21 0.47 -5.36 -4.21
C LYS A 21 0.27 -4.75 -2.84
N TRP A 22 1.33 -4.72 -2.06
CA TRP A 22 1.22 -4.13 -0.72
C TRP A 22 2.46 -3.32 -0.42
N VAL A 23 2.28 -2.31 0.43
CA VAL A 23 3.40 -1.55 0.99
C VAL A 23 3.14 -1.38 2.47
N VAL A 24 4.21 -1.13 3.22
CA VAL A 24 4.13 -0.79 4.63
C VAL A 24 4.75 0.59 4.79
N THR A 25 4.04 1.48 5.49
CA THR A 25 4.56 2.81 5.76
C THR A 25 4.54 3.05 7.26
N ASP A 26 5.23 4.10 7.68
CA ASP A 26 5.03 4.56 9.05
C ASP A 26 3.69 5.30 9.10
N LEU A 27 3.38 5.90 10.24
CA LEU A 27 2.09 6.54 10.40
C LEU A 27 1.97 7.85 9.62
N TYR A 28 3.05 8.27 9.00
CA TYR A 28 3.06 9.51 8.22
C TYR A 28 3.21 9.25 6.73
N GLY A 29 3.24 7.97 6.34
CA GLY A 29 3.29 7.63 4.92
C GLY A 29 4.67 7.37 4.37
N LEU A 30 5.69 7.37 5.20
CA LEU A 30 7.03 7.06 4.73
C LEU A 30 7.14 5.58 4.44
N LEU A 31 7.57 5.24 3.23
CA LEU A 31 7.64 3.85 2.80
C LEU A 31 8.77 3.11 3.50
N LEU A 32 8.42 2.00 4.11
CA LEU A 32 9.36 1.14 4.84
C LEU A 32 9.61 -0.16 4.11
N GLU A 33 8.58 -0.76 3.55
CA GLU A 33 8.69 -2.02 2.84
C GLU A 33 7.64 -2.07 1.75
N ALA A 34 7.86 -2.94 0.77
CA ALA A 34 6.92 -3.09 -0.32
C ALA A 34 7.07 -4.48 -0.93
N SER A 35 5.97 -5.00 -1.46
CA SER A 35 6.05 -6.22 -2.24
C SER A 35 6.67 -5.90 -3.58
N ARG A 36 7.22 -6.93 -4.23
CA ARG A 36 7.81 -6.72 -5.55
C ARG A 36 6.76 -6.22 -6.53
N ASP A 37 5.54 -6.77 -6.45
CA ASP A 37 4.49 -6.36 -7.36
C ASP A 37 4.08 -4.92 -7.14
N ALA A 38 4.11 -4.45 -5.89
CA ALA A 38 3.83 -3.05 -5.63
C ALA A 38 4.94 -2.17 -6.20
N ALA A 39 6.18 -2.60 -6.02
CA ALA A 39 7.31 -1.85 -6.56
C ALA A 39 7.22 -1.78 -8.08
N ASP A 40 6.87 -2.89 -8.72
CA ASP A 40 6.71 -2.90 -10.17
C ASP A 40 5.58 -1.97 -10.59
N MET A 41 4.49 -1.97 -9.84
CA MET A 41 3.37 -1.07 -10.13
C MET A 41 3.82 0.38 -10.07
N LEU A 42 4.65 0.72 -9.11
CA LEU A 42 5.14 2.09 -8.95
C LEU A 42 6.37 2.37 -9.82
N ASN A 43 6.85 1.34 -10.50
CA ASN A 43 7.99 1.44 -11.43
C ASN A 43 9.28 1.84 -10.72
N LEU A 44 9.50 1.24 -9.56
CA LEU A 44 10.72 1.46 -8.80
C LEU A 44 11.15 0.12 -8.21
N SER A 45 12.42 0.00 -7.85
CA SER A 45 12.86 -1.17 -7.12
C SER A 45 12.37 -1.07 -5.68
N VAL A 46 12.34 -2.19 -4.99
CA VAL A 46 11.95 -2.17 -3.58
C VAL A 46 12.89 -1.24 -2.81
N ALA A 47 14.19 -1.33 -3.10
CA ALA A 47 15.15 -0.46 -2.43
C ALA A 47 14.89 1.01 -2.77
N GLY A 48 14.49 1.28 -4.00
CA GLY A 48 14.22 2.64 -4.42
C GLY A 48 12.98 3.24 -3.78
N LEU A 49 12.07 2.38 -3.33
CA LEU A 49 10.86 2.87 -2.69
C LEU A 49 11.09 3.27 -1.23
N ARG A 50 12.05 2.64 -0.58
CA ARG A 50 12.28 2.93 0.83
C ARG A 50 12.64 4.39 1.01
N SER A 51 12.10 4.97 2.06
CA SER A 51 12.32 6.37 2.42
C SER A 51 11.64 7.36 1.49
N ARG A 52 10.79 6.90 0.59
CA ARG A 52 9.97 7.80 -0.19
C ARG A 52 8.64 7.97 0.49
N GLN A 53 8.02 9.12 0.25
CA GLN A 53 6.71 9.40 0.80
C GLN A 53 5.67 8.83 -0.15
N LEU A 54 4.83 7.91 0.35
CA LEU A 54 3.88 7.23 -0.50
C LEU A 54 2.91 8.19 -1.17
N LEU A 55 2.52 9.25 -0.47
CA LEU A 55 1.49 10.13 -0.99
C LEU A 55 1.90 10.88 -2.25
N VAL A 56 3.20 10.96 -2.53
CA VAL A 56 3.62 11.64 -3.75
C VAL A 56 3.19 10.88 -5.01
N PHE A 57 2.84 9.60 -4.85
CA PHE A 57 2.40 8.82 -6.01
C PHE A 57 0.91 8.97 -6.28
N PHE A 58 0.16 9.68 -5.43
CA PHE A 58 -1.27 9.86 -5.67
C PHE A 58 -1.48 11.15 -6.44
N ASP A 59 -2.09 11.00 -7.60
CA ASP A 59 -2.19 12.08 -8.58
C ASP A 59 -3.33 13.02 -8.20
N GLY A 60 -2.95 14.22 -7.74
CA GLY A 60 -3.94 15.26 -7.55
C GLY A 60 -4.86 15.13 -6.35
N GLU A 61 -4.65 14.14 -5.50
CA GLU A 61 -5.58 13.90 -4.40
C GLU A 61 -4.86 13.75 -3.07
N ARG A 62 -3.82 14.52 -2.87
CA ARG A 62 -3.01 14.34 -1.68
C ARG A 62 -3.77 14.55 -0.40
N GLU A 63 -4.64 15.55 -0.35
CA GLU A 63 -5.39 15.82 0.88
C GLU A 63 -6.37 14.69 1.18
N HIS A 64 -7.00 14.17 0.14
CA HIS A 64 -7.91 13.04 0.29
C HIS A 64 -7.17 11.85 0.90
N TRP A 65 -5.97 11.57 0.40
CA TRP A 65 -5.19 10.44 0.89
C TRP A 65 -4.53 10.74 2.23
N ARG A 66 -4.24 12.01 2.51
CA ARG A 66 -3.72 12.38 3.82
C ARG A 66 -4.76 12.15 4.89
N GLN A 67 -6.03 12.43 4.58
CA GLN A 67 -7.10 12.16 5.52
C GLN A 67 -7.27 10.66 5.74
N ALA A 68 -7.14 9.88 4.68
CA ALA A 68 -7.22 8.43 4.80
C ALA A 68 -6.11 7.91 5.70
N LEU A 69 -4.91 8.45 5.52
CA LEU A 69 -3.77 8.05 6.31
C LEU A 69 -3.99 8.36 7.79
N ARG A 70 -4.53 9.54 8.09
CA ARG A 70 -4.80 9.91 9.47
C ARG A 70 -5.83 9.00 10.10
N ALA A 71 -6.87 8.66 9.36
CA ALA A 71 -7.91 7.77 9.87
C ALA A 71 -7.32 6.40 10.17
N ALA A 72 -6.48 5.89 9.27
CA ALA A 72 -5.86 4.60 9.50
C ALA A 72 -4.90 4.64 10.69
N ALA A 73 -4.17 5.74 10.83
CA ALA A 73 -3.25 5.89 11.95
C ALA A 73 -4.00 5.91 13.27
N ALA A 74 -5.24 6.37 13.24
CA ALA A 74 -6.09 6.37 14.43
C ALA A 74 -6.72 5.01 14.70
N GLY A 75 -6.46 4.03 13.85
CA GLY A 75 -6.95 2.67 14.07
C GLY A 75 -8.14 2.28 13.23
N MET A 76 -8.61 3.15 12.35
CA MET A 76 -9.75 2.83 11.51
C MET A 76 -9.28 2.06 10.29
N MET A 77 -10.06 1.07 9.87
CA MET A 77 -9.77 0.42 8.61
C MET A 77 -10.30 1.32 7.49
N VAL A 78 -9.44 1.65 6.55
CA VAL A 78 -9.78 2.59 5.49
C VAL A 78 -9.79 1.86 4.17
N ASP A 79 -10.75 2.21 3.32
CA ASP A 79 -10.89 1.61 1.99
C ASP A 79 -11.22 2.76 1.05
N ARG A 80 -10.32 3.08 0.15
CA ARG A 80 -10.50 4.22 -0.74
C ARG A 80 -10.01 3.92 -2.13
N GLU A 81 -10.61 4.58 -3.11
CA GLU A 81 -10.20 4.47 -4.49
C GLU A 81 -9.64 5.81 -4.94
N GLY A 82 -8.73 5.76 -5.89
CA GLY A 82 -8.17 6.97 -6.43
C GLY A 82 -7.13 6.70 -7.47
N ALA A 83 -6.59 7.77 -8.03
CA ALA A 83 -5.61 7.67 -9.09
C ALA A 83 -4.21 7.64 -8.52
N LEU A 84 -3.43 6.69 -9.00
CA LEU A 84 -2.04 6.54 -8.61
C LEU A 84 -1.19 6.83 -9.83
N ARG A 85 -0.16 7.65 -9.67
CA ARG A 85 0.75 7.96 -10.79
C ARG A 85 2.10 7.31 -10.52
N PRO A 86 2.36 6.16 -11.12
CA PRO A 86 3.68 5.54 -11.01
C PRO A 86 4.74 6.39 -11.70
N ARG A 87 5.98 6.13 -11.35
CA ARG A 87 7.09 6.84 -11.96
C ARG A 87 7.15 6.53 -13.46
N ASP A 88 7.15 7.57 -14.28
CA ASP A 88 7.29 7.43 -15.73
C ASP A 88 6.29 6.50 -16.38
N LYS A 89 5.10 6.39 -15.79
CA LYS A 89 4.02 5.60 -16.35
C LYS A 89 2.74 6.39 -16.28
N ARG A 90 1.74 5.88 -16.99
CA ARG A 90 0.43 6.50 -16.97
C ARG A 90 -0.21 6.32 -15.60
N PRO A 91 -1.04 7.26 -15.18
CA PRO A 91 -1.81 7.06 -13.97
C PRO A 91 -2.71 5.85 -14.10
N LEU A 92 -2.94 5.19 -12.98
CA LEU A 92 -3.88 4.08 -12.95
C LEU A 92 -4.79 4.24 -11.75
N PHE A 93 -6.01 3.75 -11.90
CA PHE A 93 -6.99 3.86 -10.85
C PHE A 93 -6.89 2.61 -9.97
N ILE A 94 -6.79 2.81 -8.67
CA ILE A 94 -6.61 1.69 -7.77
C ILE A 94 -7.51 1.85 -6.56
N ARG A 95 -7.71 0.74 -5.88
CA ARG A 95 -8.38 0.70 -4.60
C ARG A 95 -7.34 0.33 -3.56
N ALA A 96 -7.29 1.09 -2.50
CA ALA A 96 -6.35 0.85 -1.41
C ALA A 96 -7.09 0.56 -0.13
N GLU A 97 -6.67 -0.49 0.57
CA GLU A 97 -7.14 -0.76 1.92
C GLU A 97 -5.98 -0.48 2.84
N ILE A 98 -6.23 0.28 3.90
CA ILE A 98 -5.19 0.68 4.82
C ILE A 98 -5.56 0.23 6.21
N THR A 99 -4.65 -0.51 6.84
CA THR A 99 -4.88 -1.06 8.17
C THR A 99 -3.67 -0.77 9.04
N LYS A 100 -3.93 -0.38 10.27
CA LYS A 100 -2.84 -0.14 11.21
C LYS A 100 -2.35 -1.47 11.73
N THR A 101 -1.03 -1.65 11.72
CA THR A 101 -0.39 -2.87 12.19
C THR A 101 0.76 -2.51 13.09
N GLN A 102 1.33 -3.52 13.72
CA GLN A 102 2.52 -3.32 14.54
C GLN A 102 3.64 -4.17 14.01
N ASP A 103 4.82 -3.58 13.96
CA ASP A 103 6.00 -4.26 13.50
C ASP A 103 7.03 -4.15 14.60
N TRP A 104 7.65 -5.27 14.95
CA TRP A 104 8.63 -5.26 16.04
C TRP A 104 9.80 -4.32 15.74
N ARG A 105 10.08 -4.08 14.48
CA ARG A 105 11.19 -3.20 14.10
C ARG A 105 10.82 -1.74 14.04
N HIS A 106 9.58 -1.44 13.67
CA HIS A 106 9.18 -0.06 13.40
C HIS A 106 8.07 0.44 14.30
N GLY A 107 7.53 -0.42 15.17
CA GLY A 107 6.41 -0.03 16.01
C GLY A 107 5.13 0.01 15.22
N ASP A 108 4.37 1.08 15.38
CA ASP A 108 3.10 1.21 14.66
C ASP A 108 3.37 1.54 13.21
N THR A 109 2.74 0.79 12.32
CA THR A 109 2.88 0.97 10.89
C THR A 109 1.52 0.86 10.24
N LEU A 110 1.47 1.21 8.96
CA LEU A 110 0.26 1.06 8.17
C LEU A 110 0.54 0.09 7.04
N LEU A 111 -0.35 -0.87 6.87
CA LEU A 111 -0.28 -1.81 5.75
C LEU A 111 -1.28 -1.33 4.70
N TRP A 112 -0.79 -1.11 3.50
CA TRP A 112 -1.60 -0.70 2.36
C TRP A 112 -1.63 -1.84 1.37
N THR A 113 -2.83 -2.26 0.96
CA THR A 113 -2.95 -3.24 -0.11
C THR A 113 -3.68 -2.58 -1.26
N PHE A 114 -3.18 -2.80 -2.47
CA PHE A 114 -3.71 -2.16 -3.66
C PHE A 114 -4.30 -3.20 -4.58
N THR A 115 -5.50 -2.91 -5.09
CA THR A 115 -6.15 -3.79 -6.05
C THR A 115 -6.76 -2.93 -7.14
N GLU A 116 -7.12 -3.56 -8.23
CA GLU A 116 -7.86 -2.87 -9.26
C GLU A 116 -9.32 -2.86 -8.86
N PRO A 117 -9.96 -1.70 -8.89
CA PRO A 117 -11.34 -1.63 -8.45
C PRO A 117 -12.26 -2.30 -9.43
N GLU A 118 -13.22 -3.01 -8.88
CA GLU A 118 -14.22 -3.64 -9.70
C GLU A 118 -15.07 -2.61 -10.40
N SER A 119 -15.27 -1.50 -9.72
CA SER A 119 -16.05 -0.45 -10.32
C SER A 119 -15.40 0.04 -11.59
N GLY A 120 -14.09 0.05 -11.63
CA GLY A 120 -13.40 0.43 -12.84
C GLY A 120 -13.70 -0.52 -13.98
N GLU A 121 -13.74 -1.78 -13.68
CA GLU A 121 -14.08 -2.76 -14.67
C GLU A 121 -15.51 -2.60 -15.10
N ALA A 122 -16.38 -2.44 -14.14
CA ALA A 122 -17.77 -2.27 -14.45
C ALA A 122 -17.96 -1.06 -15.30
N ALA A 123 -17.25 -0.03 -15.00
CA ALA A 123 -17.36 1.17 -15.79
C ALA A 123 -16.85 0.94 -17.20
N ALA A 124 -15.86 0.13 -17.31
CA ALA A 124 -15.30 -0.16 -18.61
C ALA A 124 -16.27 -0.97 -19.44
N SER A 125 -17.10 -1.68 -18.80
CA SER A 125 -18.09 -2.44 -19.55
C SER A 125 -19.35 -1.61 -19.76
#